data_74956b119227fd66e683051689eb2957
#
_entry.id   74956b119227fd66e683051689eb2957
#
_cell.length_a   1.000
_cell.length_b   1.000
_cell.length_c   1.000
_cell.angle_alpha   90.00
_cell.angle_beta   90.00
_cell.angle_gamma   90.00
#
_symmetry.space_group_name_H-M   'P 1'
#
loop_
_entity.id
_entity.type
_entity.pdbx_description
1 polymer ?
#
loop_
_entity_poly.entity_id
_entity_poly.type
_entity_poly.pdbx_seq_one_letter_code
_entity_poly.pdbx_strand_id
1 'polypeptide(L)'
;AAAPKILSIEPKTFSQIARAKNAPVYAFRKADFSTSPQVFIATDNNFAKARQVTDANPQMADYFWGDAQLVKWYAYNGDLTEGVLYTPEDLDPNKKYPMLVVFYERNSENLYLHYTMEPSWSWVNYPFYVSRGYVVFVPDIKYAPGIPGESAYNYVCSGVEDLCKRFPFIDKEKIGIDGQSWGGYQTAYLVTRTNMFACAGSGAPVSNMTSAFGGIRWGSGDSRQGQYE
;
A
#
# COMPACT_ATOMS: atom_id res chain seq x y z
N ALA A 1 -6.69 -3.57 34.71
CA ALA A 1 -5.49 -3.07 34.02
C ALA A 1 -5.70 -1.59 33.73
N ALA A 2 -4.65 -0.76 33.85
CA ALA A 2 -4.72 0.65 33.49
C ALA A 2 -4.89 0.78 31.96
N ALA A 3 -5.60 1.82 31.53
CA ALA A 3 -5.74 2.10 30.08
C ALA A 3 -4.36 2.36 29.45
N PRO A 4 -4.12 1.91 28.20
CA PRO A 4 -2.88 2.17 27.52
C PRO A 4 -2.67 3.68 27.34
N LYS A 5 -1.43 4.14 27.54
CA LYS A 5 -1.05 5.54 27.35
C LYS A 5 -0.27 5.67 26.05
N ILE A 6 -0.69 6.61 25.20
CA ILE A 6 0.06 6.99 24.01
C ILE A 6 1.30 7.76 24.42
N LEU A 7 2.48 7.33 23.99
CA LEU A 7 3.76 7.95 24.30
C LEU A 7 4.26 8.88 23.21
N SER A 8 3.91 8.63 21.94
CA SER A 8 4.21 9.49 20.79
C SER A 8 3.23 9.22 19.67
N ILE A 9 2.92 10.27 18.87
CA ILE A 9 2.23 10.19 17.58
C ILE A 9 3.00 11.05 16.60
N GLU A 10 3.46 10.45 15.53
CA GLU A 10 4.17 11.12 14.44
C GLU A 10 3.74 10.48 13.10
N PRO A 11 3.81 11.22 11.97
CA PRO A 11 3.55 10.65 10.63
C PRO A 11 4.71 9.75 10.18
N LYS A 12 4.99 8.72 10.94
CA LYS A 12 6.11 7.78 10.75
C LYS A 12 5.68 6.37 11.14
N THR A 13 6.31 5.39 10.53
CA THR A 13 6.28 4.02 11.00
C THR A 13 7.29 3.82 12.12
N PHE A 14 6.83 3.30 13.25
CA PHE A 14 7.65 2.87 14.37
C PHE A 14 7.81 1.36 14.33
N SER A 15 9.03 0.86 14.43
CA SER A 15 9.31 -0.57 14.39
C SER A 15 10.47 -0.97 15.29
N GLN A 16 10.59 -2.27 15.54
CA GLN A 16 11.70 -2.87 16.31
C GLN A 16 11.97 -2.19 17.65
N ILE A 17 10.90 -1.93 18.41
CA ILE A 17 11.01 -1.28 19.73
C ILE A 17 11.60 -2.26 20.74
N ALA A 18 12.77 -1.92 21.27
CA ALA A 18 13.44 -2.67 22.30
C ALA A 18 13.72 -1.81 23.53
N ARG A 19 13.50 -2.36 24.74
CA ARG A 19 13.80 -1.68 26.00
C ARG A 19 15.05 -2.29 26.64
N ALA A 20 15.92 -1.44 27.16
CA ALA A 20 17.08 -1.88 27.93
C ALA A 20 16.64 -2.64 29.23
N LYS A 21 17.36 -3.69 29.55
CA LYS A 21 17.02 -4.57 30.70
C LYS A 21 17.03 -3.82 32.06
N ASN A 22 17.99 -2.93 32.25
CA ASN A 22 18.29 -2.33 33.55
C ASN A 22 18.15 -0.79 33.57
N ALA A 23 17.53 -0.19 32.55
CA ALA A 23 17.36 1.26 32.44
C ALA A 23 16.09 1.62 31.67
N PRO A 24 15.49 2.80 31.89
CA PRO A 24 14.37 3.30 31.08
C PRO A 24 14.86 3.87 29.73
N VAL A 25 15.63 3.08 28.99
CA VAL A 25 16.20 3.42 27.69
C VAL A 25 15.56 2.53 26.65
N TYR A 26 15.11 3.12 25.54
CA TYR A 26 14.48 2.43 24.43
C TYR A 26 15.24 2.70 23.16
N ALA A 27 15.44 1.66 22.35
CA ALA A 27 15.89 1.76 20.97
C ALA A 27 14.74 1.37 20.05
N PHE A 28 14.54 2.10 18.96
CA PHE A 28 13.49 1.79 17.99
C PHE A 28 13.83 2.41 16.62
N ARG A 29 13.15 1.95 15.58
CA ARG A 29 13.30 2.53 14.25
C ARG A 29 12.11 3.44 13.93
N LYS A 30 12.41 4.54 13.23
CA LYS A 30 11.40 5.38 12.55
C LYS A 30 11.70 5.46 11.07
N ALA A 31 10.67 5.41 10.27
CA ALA A 31 10.73 5.53 8.82
C ALA A 31 9.48 6.20 8.27
N ASP A 32 9.53 6.65 7.03
CA ASP A 32 8.38 6.92 6.19
C ASP A 32 8.68 6.51 4.74
N PHE A 33 7.79 6.85 3.80
CA PHE A 33 7.95 6.45 2.40
C PHE A 33 9.31 6.92 1.83
N SER A 34 9.68 8.17 2.08
CA SER A 34 10.90 8.80 1.54
C SER A 34 12.12 8.73 2.48
N THR A 35 11.94 8.29 3.74
CA THR A 35 13.01 8.20 4.73
C THR A 35 13.26 6.76 5.12
N SER A 36 14.46 6.25 4.86
CA SER A 36 14.86 4.89 5.27
C SER A 36 14.82 4.72 6.79
N PRO A 37 14.62 3.49 7.30
CA PRO A 37 14.55 3.23 8.72
C PRO A 37 15.81 3.67 9.46
N GLN A 38 15.67 4.70 10.31
CA GLN A 38 16.72 5.22 11.19
C GLN A 38 16.52 4.72 12.62
N VAL A 39 17.60 4.47 13.33
CA VAL A 39 17.57 4.09 14.75
C VAL A 39 17.52 5.33 15.62
N PHE A 40 16.60 5.30 16.58
CA PHE A 40 16.42 6.34 17.60
C PHE A 40 16.59 5.76 18.99
N ILE A 41 17.13 6.57 19.91
CA ILE A 41 17.23 6.26 21.32
C ILE A 41 16.40 7.28 22.11
N ALA A 42 15.48 6.76 22.92
CA ALA A 42 14.77 7.54 23.95
C ALA A 42 15.33 7.16 25.33
N THR A 43 15.66 8.15 26.13
CA THR A 43 15.95 7.98 27.55
C THR A 43 14.69 8.37 28.30
N ASP A 44 14.18 7.58 29.19
CA ASP A 44 12.85 7.74 29.77
C ASP A 44 11.69 7.31 28.80
N ASN A 45 10.46 7.54 29.21
CA ASN A 45 9.27 7.23 28.41
C ASN A 45 8.88 8.40 27.47
N ASN A 46 9.82 9.27 27.09
CA ASN A 46 9.55 10.41 26.24
C ASN A 46 10.08 10.17 24.80
N PHE A 47 9.31 9.44 24.00
CA PHE A 47 9.63 9.11 22.63
C PHE A 47 9.69 10.34 21.71
N ALA A 48 8.97 11.41 22.04
CA ALA A 48 9.01 12.66 21.25
C ALA A 48 10.39 13.38 21.33
N LYS A 49 11.18 13.09 22.38
CA LYS A 49 12.55 13.61 22.55
C LYS A 49 13.63 12.59 22.15
N ALA A 50 13.27 11.52 21.47
CA ALA A 50 14.21 10.54 21.02
C ALA A 50 15.24 11.15 20.05
N ARG A 51 16.50 10.74 20.23
CA ARG A 51 17.62 11.18 19.37
C ARG A 51 17.92 10.12 18.32
N GLN A 52 18.03 10.54 17.06
CA GLN A 52 18.55 9.69 15.99
C GLN A 52 20.04 9.39 16.22
N VAL A 53 20.43 8.14 16.03
CA VAL A 53 21.80 7.65 16.24
C VAL A 53 22.41 6.97 15.02
N THR A 54 21.64 6.86 13.93
CA THR A 54 22.13 6.35 12.65
C THR A 54 21.88 7.36 11.54
N ASP A 55 22.67 7.27 10.49
CA ASP A 55 22.45 7.90 9.19
C ASP A 55 22.53 6.78 8.14
N ALA A 56 21.43 6.01 8.04
CA ALA A 56 21.35 4.87 7.15
C ALA A 56 20.89 5.31 5.76
N ASN A 57 21.53 4.78 4.73
CA ASN A 57 21.25 5.06 3.33
C ASN A 57 21.27 6.54 2.94
N PRO A 58 22.35 7.31 3.27
CA PRO A 58 22.42 8.73 2.95
C PRO A 58 22.38 8.98 1.42
N GLN A 59 22.78 7.99 0.60
CA GLN A 59 22.71 8.05 -0.86
C GLN A 59 21.28 8.18 -1.41
N MET A 60 20.24 7.96 -0.60
CA MET A 60 18.86 8.17 -1.03
C MET A 60 18.59 9.63 -1.43
N ALA A 61 19.34 10.58 -0.88
CA ALA A 61 19.25 11.99 -1.26
C ALA A 61 19.65 12.26 -2.74
N ASP A 62 20.32 11.32 -3.39
CA ASP A 62 20.73 11.43 -4.80
C ASP A 62 19.66 10.91 -5.77
N TYR A 63 18.52 10.39 -5.28
CA TYR A 63 17.46 9.78 -6.09
C TYR A 63 16.12 10.45 -5.82
N PHE A 64 15.31 10.57 -6.88
CA PHE A 64 13.89 10.89 -6.73
C PHE A 64 13.17 9.73 -6.07
N TRP A 65 12.55 9.99 -4.93
CA TRP A 65 11.83 8.96 -4.19
C TRP A 65 10.31 9.06 -4.35
N GLY A 66 9.77 10.27 -4.24
CA GLY A 66 8.35 10.57 -4.33
C GLY A 66 7.68 10.75 -2.98
N ASP A 67 6.38 11.08 -3.04
CA ASP A 67 5.53 11.35 -1.90
C ASP A 67 4.41 10.33 -1.78
N ALA A 68 3.92 10.13 -0.54
CA ALA A 68 2.78 9.29 -0.22
C ALA A 68 1.71 10.11 0.49
N GLN A 69 0.46 10.06 0.02
CA GLN A 69 -0.67 10.74 0.65
C GLN A 69 -1.89 9.85 0.78
N LEU A 70 -2.61 10.00 1.90
CA LEU A 70 -3.90 9.35 2.10
C LEU A 70 -4.97 10.09 1.28
N VAL A 71 -5.71 9.34 0.47
CA VAL A 71 -6.85 9.85 -0.29
C VAL A 71 -8.13 9.15 0.17
N LYS A 72 -9.27 9.86 0.13
CA LYS A 72 -10.58 9.32 0.51
C LYS A 72 -11.59 9.61 -0.57
N TRP A 73 -12.49 8.67 -0.80
CA TRP A 73 -13.60 8.80 -1.75
C TRP A 73 -14.81 7.97 -1.31
N TYR A 74 -15.93 8.12 -2.00
CA TYR A 74 -17.08 7.24 -1.85
C TYR A 74 -17.06 6.16 -2.94
N ALA A 75 -17.08 4.90 -2.52
CA ALA A 75 -17.23 3.76 -3.41
C ALA A 75 -18.62 3.78 -4.06
N TYR A 76 -18.82 3.04 -5.17
CA TYR A 76 -20.11 3.01 -5.88
C TYR A 76 -21.27 2.50 -5.01
N ASN A 77 -20.98 1.70 -3.99
CA ASN A 77 -21.98 1.24 -3.02
C ASN A 77 -22.30 2.28 -1.92
N GLY A 78 -21.69 3.49 -1.98
CA GLY A 78 -21.89 4.57 -1.02
C GLY A 78 -20.97 4.54 0.21
N ASP A 79 -20.12 3.55 0.37
CA ASP A 79 -19.19 3.46 1.49
C ASP A 79 -18.08 4.49 1.35
N LEU A 80 -17.78 5.20 2.44
CA LEU A 80 -16.55 5.98 2.54
C LEU A 80 -15.36 5.04 2.70
N THR A 81 -14.37 5.20 1.83
CA THR A 81 -13.15 4.41 1.84
C THR A 81 -11.93 5.30 1.65
N GLU A 82 -10.75 4.69 1.71
CA GLU A 82 -9.47 5.38 1.60
C GLU A 82 -8.44 4.53 0.87
N GLY A 83 -7.32 5.12 0.53
CA GLY A 83 -6.18 4.46 -0.09
C GLY A 83 -4.98 5.37 -0.09
N VAL A 84 -3.86 4.88 -0.58
CA VAL A 84 -2.62 5.66 -0.68
C VAL A 84 -2.36 6.02 -2.13
N LEU A 85 -2.12 7.30 -2.37
CA LEU A 85 -1.65 7.82 -3.65
C LEU A 85 -0.17 8.17 -3.52
N TYR A 86 0.66 7.54 -4.33
CA TYR A 86 2.08 7.82 -4.44
C TYR A 86 2.32 8.64 -5.70
N THR A 87 3.07 9.73 -5.58
CA THR A 87 3.35 10.67 -6.68
C THR A 87 4.84 10.92 -6.81
N PRO A 88 5.34 11.24 -8.03
CA PRO A 88 6.71 11.70 -8.21
C PRO A 88 7.05 12.90 -7.32
N GLU A 89 8.28 12.95 -6.79
CA GLU A 89 8.79 14.07 -5.98
C GLU A 89 8.81 15.38 -6.76
N ASP A 90 9.15 15.29 -8.06
CA ASP A 90 9.22 16.42 -9.00
C ASP A 90 7.95 16.60 -9.83
N LEU A 91 6.77 16.23 -9.28
CA LEU A 91 5.51 16.28 -10.00
C LEU A 91 5.19 17.69 -10.52
N ASP A 92 5.08 17.81 -11.85
CA ASP A 92 4.59 19.01 -12.53
C ASP A 92 3.07 18.88 -12.76
N PRO A 93 2.23 19.70 -12.12
CA PRO A 93 0.78 19.59 -12.24
C PRO A 93 0.24 19.87 -13.66
N ASN A 94 1.08 20.44 -14.56
CA ASN A 94 0.72 20.70 -15.96
C ASN A 94 1.05 19.55 -16.90
N LYS A 95 1.75 18.53 -16.43
CA LYS A 95 2.04 17.31 -17.18
C LYS A 95 1.01 16.22 -16.91
N LYS A 96 1.00 15.21 -17.78
CA LYS A 96 0.19 14.01 -17.62
C LYS A 96 1.08 12.83 -17.26
N TYR A 97 0.68 12.10 -16.21
CA TYR A 97 1.39 10.95 -15.70
C TYR A 97 0.53 9.69 -15.84
N PRO A 98 1.09 8.58 -16.34
CA PRO A 98 0.42 7.30 -16.28
C PRO A 98 0.21 6.86 -14.84
N MET A 99 -0.85 6.12 -14.56
CA MET A 99 -1.14 5.60 -13.22
C MET A 99 -1.16 4.09 -13.21
N LEU A 100 -0.51 3.49 -12.20
CA LEU A 100 -0.65 2.09 -11.85
C LEU A 100 -1.55 1.96 -10.62
N VAL A 101 -2.58 1.17 -10.71
CA VAL A 101 -3.46 0.84 -9.58
C VAL A 101 -3.11 -0.55 -9.09
N VAL A 102 -2.68 -0.65 -7.85
CA VAL A 102 -2.20 -1.90 -7.24
C VAL A 102 -3.06 -2.21 -6.04
N PHE A 103 -3.60 -3.41 -5.98
CA PHE A 103 -4.57 -3.74 -4.92
C PHE A 103 -4.47 -5.21 -4.48
N TYR A 104 -4.88 -5.43 -3.25
CA TYR A 104 -5.06 -6.74 -2.66
C TYR A 104 -6.27 -6.71 -1.71
N GLU A 105 -6.16 -5.98 -0.61
CA GLU A 105 -7.18 -5.86 0.43
C GLU A 105 -7.16 -4.44 1.01
N ARG A 106 -6.56 -4.26 2.20
CA ARG A 106 -6.37 -2.97 2.87
C ARG A 106 -4.89 -2.65 2.95
N ASN A 107 -4.52 -1.44 2.52
CA ASN A 107 -3.13 -1.00 2.47
C ASN A 107 -2.93 0.44 3.01
N SER A 108 -3.99 1.17 3.32
CA SER A 108 -3.89 2.56 3.81
C SER A 108 -3.08 2.67 5.11
N GLU A 109 -3.06 1.61 5.92
CA GLU A 109 -2.23 1.50 7.13
C GLU A 109 -0.72 1.55 6.83
N ASN A 110 -0.31 1.28 5.59
CA ASN A 110 1.06 1.33 5.12
C ASN A 110 1.49 2.71 4.59
N LEU A 111 0.70 3.77 4.82
CA LEU A 111 0.98 5.14 4.36
C LEU A 111 2.41 5.61 4.65
N TYR A 112 2.93 5.25 5.81
CA TYR A 112 4.28 5.64 6.24
C TYR A 112 5.30 4.50 6.15
N LEU A 113 4.99 3.45 5.39
CA LEU A 113 5.93 2.34 5.21
C LEU A 113 7.03 2.74 4.22
N HIS A 114 8.27 2.45 4.59
CA HIS A 114 9.41 2.54 3.68
C HIS A 114 9.52 1.26 2.86
N TYR A 115 9.56 1.41 1.54
CA TYR A 115 9.74 0.30 0.61
C TYR A 115 11.17 0.30 0.08
N THR A 116 11.90 -0.78 0.29
CA THR A 116 13.23 -0.96 -0.30
C THR A 116 13.11 -1.16 -1.80
N MET A 117 13.95 -0.47 -2.58
CA MET A 117 14.06 -0.73 -4.01
C MET A 117 14.82 -2.03 -4.24
N GLU A 118 14.08 -3.08 -4.54
CA GLU A 118 14.64 -4.41 -4.85
C GLU A 118 13.86 -5.06 -5.98
N PRO A 119 14.50 -5.95 -6.76
CA PRO A 119 13.80 -6.73 -7.77
C PRO A 119 12.67 -7.56 -7.14
N SER A 120 11.50 -7.48 -7.74
CA SER A 120 10.33 -8.26 -7.34
C SER A 120 9.78 -9.01 -8.56
N TRP A 121 9.39 -10.26 -8.36
CA TRP A 121 8.83 -11.13 -9.40
C TRP A 121 7.31 -11.08 -9.49
N SER A 122 6.64 -10.47 -8.52
CA SER A 122 5.17 -10.44 -8.48
C SER A 122 4.56 -9.19 -7.85
N TRP A 123 5.36 -8.23 -7.40
CA TRP A 123 4.87 -7.03 -6.75
C TRP A 123 5.36 -5.77 -7.45
N VAL A 124 4.48 -4.80 -7.63
CA VAL A 124 4.85 -3.46 -8.07
C VAL A 124 5.65 -2.79 -6.96
N ASN A 125 6.92 -2.47 -7.22
CA ASN A 125 7.73 -1.69 -6.30
C ASN A 125 7.40 -0.21 -6.47
N TYR A 126 6.67 0.39 -5.52
CA TYR A 126 6.13 1.74 -5.65
C TYR A 126 7.21 2.80 -5.91
N PRO A 127 8.32 2.90 -5.12
CA PRO A 127 9.37 3.87 -5.39
C PRO A 127 9.98 3.73 -6.78
N PHE A 128 10.12 2.51 -7.28
CA PHE A 128 10.67 2.26 -8.62
C PHE A 128 9.84 2.92 -9.72
N TYR A 129 8.51 2.80 -9.67
CA TYR A 129 7.64 3.40 -10.68
C TYR A 129 7.47 4.90 -10.47
N VAL A 130 7.32 5.33 -9.22
CA VAL A 130 7.14 6.74 -8.89
C VAL A 130 8.37 7.57 -9.31
N SER A 131 9.60 7.07 -9.04
CA SER A 131 10.84 7.71 -9.48
C SER A 131 11.01 7.80 -11.01
N ARG A 132 10.16 7.10 -11.78
CA ARG A 132 10.14 7.08 -13.25
C ARG A 132 8.94 7.79 -13.85
N GLY A 133 8.28 8.63 -13.06
CA GLY A 133 7.18 9.45 -13.53
C GLY A 133 5.84 8.72 -13.65
N TYR A 134 5.62 7.67 -12.88
CA TYR A 134 4.31 7.07 -12.70
C TYR A 134 3.66 7.56 -11.41
N VAL A 135 2.36 7.69 -11.43
CA VAL A 135 1.54 7.74 -10.22
C VAL A 135 1.19 6.30 -9.83
N VAL A 136 1.23 5.98 -8.54
CA VAL A 136 0.76 4.67 -8.06
C VAL A 136 -0.38 4.89 -7.08
N PHE A 137 -1.49 4.21 -7.31
CA PHE A 137 -2.66 4.26 -6.44
C PHE A 137 -2.93 2.89 -5.80
N VAL A 138 -3.07 2.86 -4.48
CA VAL A 138 -3.30 1.63 -3.71
C VAL A 138 -4.58 1.79 -2.90
N PRO A 139 -5.75 1.43 -3.47
CA PRO A 139 -7.05 1.55 -2.81
C PRO A 139 -7.25 0.48 -1.74
N ASP A 140 -7.93 0.84 -0.66
CA ASP A 140 -8.51 -0.13 0.27
C ASP A 140 -9.81 -0.69 -0.30
N ILE A 141 -9.98 -1.99 -0.20
CA ILE A 141 -11.18 -2.72 -0.62
C ILE A 141 -11.82 -3.37 0.60
N LYS A 142 -13.11 -3.12 0.80
CA LYS A 142 -13.93 -3.83 1.79
C LYS A 142 -14.77 -4.88 1.07
N TYR A 143 -14.64 -6.13 1.48
CA TYR A 143 -15.35 -7.23 0.83
C TYR A 143 -16.72 -7.48 1.45
N ALA A 144 -17.72 -7.63 0.60
CA ALA A 144 -18.99 -8.23 0.98
C ALA A 144 -18.92 -9.75 0.74
N PRO A 145 -19.38 -10.58 1.69
CA PRO A 145 -19.39 -12.02 1.54
C PRO A 145 -20.09 -12.49 0.25
N GLY A 146 -19.48 -13.42 -0.45
CA GLY A 146 -20.02 -14.01 -1.68
C GLY A 146 -19.80 -13.21 -2.96
N ILE A 147 -19.43 -11.93 -2.90
CA ILE A 147 -19.27 -11.06 -4.07
C ILE A 147 -17.93 -10.28 -4.08
N PRO A 148 -16.79 -10.96 -3.92
CA PRO A 148 -15.50 -10.27 -3.80
C PRO A 148 -15.08 -9.49 -5.07
N GLY A 149 -15.41 -10.01 -6.25
CA GLY A 149 -15.13 -9.32 -7.51
C GLY A 149 -15.92 -8.03 -7.67
N GLU A 150 -17.22 -8.04 -7.32
CA GLU A 150 -18.06 -6.85 -7.33
C GLU A 150 -17.58 -5.83 -6.28
N SER A 151 -17.15 -6.32 -5.11
CA SER A 151 -16.52 -5.46 -4.11
C SER A 151 -15.29 -4.76 -4.70
N ALA A 152 -14.36 -5.48 -5.33
CA ALA A 152 -13.21 -4.87 -5.98
C ALA A 152 -13.63 -3.82 -7.02
N TYR A 153 -14.63 -4.11 -7.86
CA TYR A 153 -15.16 -3.17 -8.84
C TYR A 153 -15.65 -1.87 -8.19
N ASN A 154 -16.45 -1.99 -7.14
CA ASN A 154 -17.04 -0.84 -6.45
C ASN A 154 -15.99 0.11 -5.85
N TYR A 155 -14.93 -0.44 -5.29
CA TYR A 155 -13.89 0.35 -4.60
C TYR A 155 -12.81 0.85 -5.55
N VAL A 156 -12.31 0.00 -6.42
CA VAL A 156 -11.20 0.35 -7.33
C VAL A 156 -11.66 1.32 -8.40
N CYS A 157 -12.74 1.02 -9.13
CA CYS A 157 -13.17 1.85 -10.25
C CYS A 157 -13.67 3.23 -9.79
N SER A 158 -14.43 3.29 -8.70
CA SER A 158 -14.85 4.57 -8.11
C SER A 158 -13.67 5.42 -7.66
N GLY A 159 -12.64 4.80 -7.04
CA GLY A 159 -11.43 5.50 -6.63
C GLY A 159 -10.65 6.07 -7.81
N VAL A 160 -10.50 5.30 -8.88
CA VAL A 160 -9.85 5.76 -10.12
C VAL A 160 -10.60 6.94 -10.72
N GLU A 161 -11.93 6.87 -10.81
CA GLU A 161 -12.73 7.98 -11.32
C GLU A 161 -12.62 9.24 -10.47
N ASP A 162 -12.68 9.09 -9.15
CA ASP A 162 -12.54 10.22 -8.21
C ASP A 162 -11.18 10.89 -8.35
N LEU A 163 -10.11 10.09 -8.37
CA LEU A 163 -8.75 10.62 -8.51
C LEU A 163 -8.53 11.32 -9.84
N CYS A 164 -9.02 10.78 -10.95
CA CYS A 164 -8.94 11.44 -12.27
C CYS A 164 -9.70 12.76 -12.31
N LYS A 165 -10.78 12.92 -11.55
CA LYS A 165 -11.52 14.19 -11.42
C LYS A 165 -10.76 15.22 -10.58
N ARG A 166 -10.16 14.78 -9.47
CA ARG A 166 -9.47 15.66 -8.50
C ARG A 166 -8.05 16.03 -8.90
N PHE A 167 -7.38 15.13 -9.60
CA PHE A 167 -5.96 15.26 -9.97
C PHE A 167 -5.80 15.28 -11.49
N PRO A 168 -5.87 16.46 -12.12
CA PRO A 168 -5.79 16.59 -13.59
C PRO A 168 -4.49 16.11 -14.20
N PHE A 169 -3.42 15.95 -13.41
CA PHE A 169 -2.14 15.40 -13.85
C PHE A 169 -2.20 13.88 -14.13
N ILE A 170 -3.22 13.16 -13.70
CA ILE A 170 -3.40 11.74 -14.03
C ILE A 170 -3.86 11.63 -15.50
N ASP A 171 -3.13 10.82 -16.30
CA ASP A 171 -3.52 10.49 -17.65
C ASP A 171 -4.55 9.35 -17.63
N LYS A 172 -5.82 9.70 -17.73
CA LYS A 172 -6.92 8.73 -17.69
C LYS A 172 -6.89 7.69 -18.82
N GLU A 173 -6.16 7.95 -19.90
CA GLU A 173 -6.00 7.00 -21.03
C GLU A 173 -4.82 6.03 -20.78
N LYS A 174 -4.04 6.24 -19.72
CA LYS A 174 -2.85 5.45 -19.39
C LYS A 174 -2.90 4.92 -17.96
N ILE A 175 -3.98 4.24 -17.63
CA ILE A 175 -4.17 3.61 -16.32
C ILE A 175 -4.01 2.11 -16.47
N GLY A 176 -3.02 1.54 -15.78
CA GLY A 176 -2.83 0.10 -15.65
C GLY A 176 -3.30 -0.41 -14.29
N ILE A 177 -3.70 -1.67 -14.22
CA ILE A 177 -3.99 -2.36 -12.97
C ILE A 177 -3.07 -3.55 -12.77
N ASP A 178 -2.68 -3.80 -11.53
CA ASP A 178 -1.86 -4.96 -11.19
C ASP A 178 -2.26 -5.56 -9.85
N GLY A 179 -2.30 -6.89 -9.79
CA GLY A 179 -2.59 -7.62 -8.57
C GLY A 179 -2.05 -9.03 -8.59
N GLN A 180 -1.53 -9.46 -7.43
CA GLN A 180 -0.97 -10.78 -7.20
C GLN A 180 -1.96 -11.64 -6.40
N SER A 181 -2.07 -12.94 -6.74
CA SER A 181 -2.88 -13.92 -5.99
C SER A 181 -4.36 -13.53 -5.94
N TRP A 182 -4.85 -13.09 -4.79
CA TRP A 182 -6.20 -12.53 -4.62
C TRP A 182 -6.38 -11.24 -5.47
N GLY A 183 -5.38 -10.38 -5.50
CA GLY A 183 -5.34 -9.23 -6.41
C GLY A 183 -5.34 -9.63 -7.87
N GLY A 184 -4.71 -10.75 -8.23
CA GLY A 184 -4.76 -11.33 -9.57
C GLY A 184 -6.17 -11.77 -9.97
N TYR A 185 -6.91 -12.41 -9.06
CA TYR A 185 -8.34 -12.69 -9.27
C TYR A 185 -9.15 -11.41 -9.52
N GLN A 186 -8.93 -10.38 -8.69
CA GLN A 186 -9.63 -9.10 -8.83
C GLN A 186 -9.30 -8.44 -10.16
N THR A 187 -8.03 -8.44 -10.57
CA THR A 187 -7.60 -7.93 -11.88
C THR A 187 -8.33 -8.65 -13.02
N ALA A 188 -8.34 -9.99 -13.00
CA ALA A 188 -9.05 -10.79 -13.99
C ALA A 188 -10.56 -10.50 -14.01
N TYR A 189 -11.17 -10.29 -12.85
CA TYR A 189 -12.57 -9.90 -12.75
C TYR A 189 -12.82 -8.50 -13.36
N LEU A 190 -12.00 -7.51 -12.97
CA LEU A 190 -12.18 -6.12 -13.40
C LEU A 190 -12.11 -5.96 -14.92
N VAL A 191 -11.19 -6.63 -15.61
CA VAL A 191 -11.07 -6.52 -17.08
C VAL A 191 -12.27 -7.14 -17.83
N THR A 192 -13.07 -7.98 -17.16
CA THR A 192 -14.33 -8.48 -17.73
C THR A 192 -15.51 -7.54 -17.52
N ARG A 193 -15.37 -6.54 -16.65
CA ARG A 193 -16.46 -5.64 -16.20
C ARG A 193 -16.33 -4.22 -16.72
N THR A 194 -15.13 -3.78 -17.09
CA THR A 194 -14.88 -2.41 -17.54
C THR A 194 -13.75 -2.31 -18.55
N ASN A 195 -13.80 -1.31 -19.42
CA ASN A 195 -12.74 -0.92 -20.35
C ASN A 195 -11.92 0.29 -19.85
N MET A 196 -11.99 0.59 -18.54
CA MET A 196 -11.33 1.74 -17.94
C MET A 196 -9.80 1.66 -18.02
N PHE A 197 -9.24 0.47 -18.09
CA PHE A 197 -7.81 0.24 -17.95
C PHE A 197 -7.13 -0.05 -19.30
N ALA A 198 -6.00 0.62 -19.53
CA ALA A 198 -5.20 0.45 -20.75
C ALA A 198 -4.41 -0.87 -20.76
N CYS A 199 -4.05 -1.38 -19.57
CA CYS A 199 -3.35 -2.66 -19.41
C CYS A 199 -3.64 -3.27 -18.05
N ALA A 200 -3.38 -4.58 -17.93
CA ALA A 200 -3.62 -5.33 -16.70
C ALA A 200 -2.55 -6.39 -16.48
N GLY A 201 -1.98 -6.43 -15.28
CA GLY A 201 -1.10 -7.49 -14.78
C GLY A 201 -1.84 -8.37 -13.78
N SER A 202 -2.04 -9.65 -14.10
CA SER A 202 -2.71 -10.61 -13.23
C SER A 202 -1.72 -11.71 -12.83
N GLY A 203 -1.07 -11.52 -11.68
CA GLY A 203 -0.05 -12.42 -11.16
C GLY A 203 -0.65 -13.59 -10.38
N ALA A 204 -0.35 -14.85 -10.77
CA ALA A 204 -0.77 -16.07 -10.08
C ALA A 204 -2.23 -16.00 -9.55
N PRO A 205 -3.23 -15.69 -10.39
CA PRO A 205 -4.59 -15.44 -9.95
C PRO A 205 -5.24 -16.67 -9.33
N VAL A 206 -6.15 -16.46 -8.38
CA VAL A 206 -7.12 -17.48 -7.98
C VAL A 206 -8.17 -17.58 -9.09
N SER A 207 -7.89 -18.38 -10.11
CA SER A 207 -8.69 -18.43 -11.34
C SER A 207 -9.94 -19.32 -11.23
N ASN A 208 -10.03 -20.17 -10.20
CA ASN A 208 -11.16 -21.06 -9.97
C ASN A 208 -11.45 -21.19 -8.48
N MET A 209 -12.56 -20.60 -8.02
CA MET A 209 -12.94 -20.58 -6.60
C MET A 209 -13.31 -21.96 -6.08
N THR A 210 -13.91 -22.82 -6.88
CA THR A 210 -14.25 -24.20 -6.49
C THR A 210 -12.98 -25.01 -6.18
N SER A 211 -11.99 -24.93 -7.06
CA SER A 211 -10.67 -25.58 -6.84
C SER A 211 -9.94 -24.94 -5.67
N ALA A 212 -10.06 -23.63 -5.47
CA ALA A 212 -9.45 -22.94 -4.34
C ALA A 212 -10.06 -23.39 -3.01
N PHE A 213 -11.38 -23.48 -2.92
CA PHE A 213 -12.11 -23.94 -1.74
C PHE A 213 -11.72 -25.38 -1.35
N GLY A 214 -11.71 -26.31 -2.32
CA GLY A 214 -11.30 -27.70 -2.10
C GLY A 214 -9.80 -27.95 -2.03
N GLY A 215 -8.99 -26.90 -2.14
CA GLY A 215 -7.53 -27.00 -2.20
C GLY A 215 -6.85 -27.19 -0.86
N ILE A 216 -5.56 -27.52 -0.93
CA ILE A 216 -4.68 -27.67 0.23
C ILE A 216 -3.49 -26.72 0.09
N ARG A 217 -3.07 -26.13 1.21
CA ARG A 217 -1.80 -25.39 1.32
C ARG A 217 -0.64 -26.40 1.38
N TRP A 218 0.09 -26.58 0.30
CA TRP A 218 1.16 -27.55 0.23
C TRP A 218 2.23 -27.41 1.30
N GLY A 219 2.55 -26.16 1.68
CA GLY A 219 3.60 -25.89 2.68
C GLY A 219 3.21 -26.28 4.11
N SER A 220 1.92 -26.24 4.46
CA SER A 220 1.43 -26.55 5.81
C SER A 220 0.59 -27.80 5.87
N GLY A 221 0.00 -28.24 4.75
CA GLY A 221 -0.97 -29.35 4.69
C GLY A 221 -2.38 -28.94 5.07
N ASP A 222 -2.64 -27.64 5.34
CA ASP A 222 -3.93 -27.17 5.80
C ASP A 222 -4.96 -27.06 4.66
N SER A 223 -6.23 -27.36 4.97
CA SER A 223 -7.36 -27.10 4.09
C SER A 223 -7.50 -25.59 3.85
N ARG A 224 -7.83 -25.23 2.60
CA ARG A 224 -8.12 -23.83 2.25
C ARG A 224 -9.55 -23.39 2.54
N GLN A 225 -10.43 -24.30 2.95
CA GLN A 225 -11.85 -24.00 3.19
C GLN A 225 -12.05 -22.80 4.13
N GLY A 226 -11.41 -22.79 5.29
CA GLY A 226 -11.53 -21.71 6.26
C GLY A 226 -11.03 -20.32 5.79
N GLN A 227 -10.52 -20.21 4.54
CA GLN A 227 -10.22 -18.90 3.92
C GLN A 227 -11.42 -18.33 3.16
N TYR A 228 -12.44 -19.15 2.89
CA TYR A 228 -13.58 -18.80 2.04
C TYR A 228 -14.93 -18.90 2.79
N GLU A 229 -14.88 -19.22 4.07
CA GLU A 229 -15.98 -19.21 5.02
C GLU A 229 -15.90 -17.98 5.93
#